data_78da8967cf0f0793f36765cd499126c9
#
_entry.id   78da8967cf0f0793f36765cd499126c9
#
_cell.length_a   1.000
_cell.length_b   1.000
_cell.length_c   1.000
_cell.angle_alpha   90.00
_cell.angle_beta   90.00
_cell.angle_gamma   90.00
#
_symmetry.space_group_name_H-M   'P 1'
#
loop_
_entity.id
_entity.type
_entity.pdbx_description
1 polymer ?
#
loop_
_entity_poly.entity_id
_entity_poly.type
_entity_poly.pdbx_seq_one_letter_code
_entity_poly.pdbx_strand_id
1 'polypeptide(L)'
;YLPIERVYSYEPMPKSLTPEEQKYIKGVQANLWTEYIPTFSQVEYMELPRMAALAEVQWTMPAKKNYEDFLKRLPGLVDVYDVYKYNYATHVFDVNAVFTPNPQDGTLDVTLSTIDNCPIYYTLDGSEPTAASAQYTEPLKLKENCTFQAVAVRPTGNSRIVKEDIAFNKASMKPVTMLQPVNKQYEFNGAPTLV
;
A
#
# COMPACT_ATOMS: atom_id res chain seq x y z
N TYR A 1 -2.05 -10.25 6.31
CA TYR A 1 -2.99 -9.15 5.99
C TYR A 1 -3.17 -9.02 4.48
N LEU A 2 -4.43 -9.00 4.00
CA LEU A 2 -4.75 -8.78 2.58
C LEU A 2 -5.00 -7.28 2.35
N PRO A 3 -4.23 -6.60 1.47
CA PRO A 3 -4.44 -5.18 1.17
C PRO A 3 -5.81 -4.91 0.54
N ILE A 4 -6.37 -3.75 0.81
CA ILE A 4 -7.69 -3.34 0.27
C ILE A 4 -7.69 -3.25 -1.26
N GLU A 5 -6.57 -2.83 -1.86
CA GLU A 5 -6.36 -2.82 -3.30
C GLU A 5 -6.56 -4.20 -3.92
N ARG A 6 -6.02 -5.24 -3.27
CA ARG A 6 -6.16 -6.62 -3.73
C ARG A 6 -7.62 -7.08 -3.71
N VAL A 7 -8.39 -6.66 -2.72
CA VAL A 7 -9.84 -6.93 -2.66
C VAL A 7 -10.57 -6.19 -3.78
N TYR A 8 -10.28 -4.91 -3.98
CA TYR A 8 -10.92 -4.09 -5.02
C TYR A 8 -10.58 -4.55 -6.44
N SER A 9 -9.37 -5.07 -6.67
CA SER A 9 -8.94 -5.60 -7.97
C SER A 9 -9.60 -6.94 -8.35
N TYR A 10 -10.31 -7.56 -7.42
CA TYR A 10 -11.00 -8.82 -7.68
C TYR A 10 -12.07 -8.65 -8.77
N GLU A 11 -12.13 -9.61 -9.71
CA GLU A 11 -13.15 -9.68 -10.73
C GLU A 11 -13.92 -10.99 -10.57
N PRO A 12 -15.18 -10.91 -10.10
CA PRO A 12 -15.97 -12.10 -9.83
C PRO A 12 -16.44 -12.84 -11.08
N MET A 13 -16.39 -12.18 -12.25
CA MET A 13 -16.78 -12.77 -13.52
C MET A 13 -15.54 -13.12 -14.36
N PRO A 14 -15.04 -14.38 -14.32
CA PRO A 14 -13.89 -14.77 -15.10
C PRO A 14 -14.11 -14.57 -16.60
N LYS A 15 -13.12 -13.96 -17.26
CA LYS A 15 -13.17 -13.72 -18.73
C LYS A 15 -13.23 -15.00 -19.58
N SER A 16 -12.87 -16.15 -18.98
CA SER A 16 -12.90 -17.45 -19.64
C SER A 16 -14.33 -18.03 -19.78
N LEU A 17 -15.29 -17.51 -19.05
CA LEU A 17 -16.68 -18.01 -19.10
C LEU A 17 -17.44 -17.45 -20.30
N THR A 18 -18.13 -18.33 -20.98
CA THR A 18 -19.09 -17.95 -22.02
C THR A 18 -20.29 -17.20 -21.42
N PRO A 19 -21.06 -16.43 -22.20
CA PRO A 19 -22.26 -15.74 -21.70
C PRO A 19 -23.29 -16.68 -21.06
N GLU A 20 -23.39 -17.92 -21.52
CA GLU A 20 -24.27 -18.93 -20.95
C GLU A 20 -23.77 -19.39 -19.56
N GLU A 21 -22.48 -19.60 -19.40
CA GLU A 21 -21.86 -19.99 -18.14
C GLU A 21 -21.90 -18.86 -17.10
N GLN A 22 -21.76 -17.62 -17.54
CA GLN A 22 -21.83 -16.44 -16.66
C GLN A 22 -23.15 -16.35 -15.88
N LYS A 23 -24.25 -16.88 -16.41
CA LYS A 23 -25.57 -16.93 -15.75
C LYS A 23 -25.55 -17.75 -14.46
N TYR A 24 -24.57 -18.63 -14.27
CA TYR A 24 -24.43 -19.45 -13.07
C TYR A 24 -23.68 -18.73 -11.94
N ILE A 25 -22.99 -17.63 -12.22
CA ILE A 25 -22.40 -16.78 -11.19
C ILE A 25 -23.51 -15.95 -10.56
N LYS A 26 -23.89 -16.29 -9.34
CA LYS A 26 -25.04 -15.67 -8.65
C LYS A 26 -24.64 -14.57 -7.66
N GLY A 27 -23.36 -14.47 -7.35
CA GLY A 27 -22.86 -13.50 -6.40
C GLY A 27 -21.42 -13.78 -5.97
N VAL A 28 -20.97 -13.06 -4.98
CA VAL A 28 -19.63 -13.12 -4.41
C VAL A 28 -19.74 -13.25 -2.91
N GLN A 29 -18.82 -13.98 -2.32
CA GLN A 29 -18.64 -14.03 -0.87
C GLN A 29 -17.19 -13.84 -0.50
N ALA A 30 -16.94 -13.36 0.69
CA ALA A 30 -15.63 -13.40 1.35
C ALA A 30 -15.74 -14.24 2.62
N ASN A 31 -14.68 -14.98 2.92
CA ASN A 31 -14.60 -15.77 4.13
C ASN A 31 -13.55 -15.14 5.06
N LEU A 32 -13.89 -15.02 6.33
CA LEU A 32 -12.94 -14.71 7.39
C LEU A 32 -12.78 -15.94 8.27
N TRP A 33 -11.61 -16.58 8.15
CA TRP A 33 -11.26 -17.74 8.93
C TRP A 33 -10.69 -17.30 10.29
N THR A 34 -11.25 -17.78 11.38
CA THR A 34 -11.03 -17.23 12.72
C THR A 34 -10.05 -18.01 13.57
N GLU A 35 -9.32 -18.99 13.02
CA GLU A 35 -8.35 -19.82 13.75
C GLU A 35 -7.33 -18.99 14.54
N TYR A 36 -6.98 -17.81 14.01
CA TYR A 36 -6.00 -16.90 14.63
C TYR A 36 -6.62 -15.54 14.99
N ILE A 37 -7.94 -15.47 15.12
CA ILE A 37 -8.69 -14.23 15.42
C ILE A 37 -9.45 -14.43 16.74
N PRO A 38 -8.81 -14.13 17.90
CA PRO A 38 -9.37 -14.45 19.20
C PRO A 38 -10.44 -13.48 19.72
N THR A 39 -10.59 -12.29 19.10
CA THR A 39 -11.50 -11.25 19.59
C THR A 39 -12.35 -10.67 18.46
N PHE A 40 -13.54 -10.18 18.79
CA PHE A 40 -14.41 -9.49 17.85
C PHE A 40 -13.76 -8.21 17.30
N SER A 41 -13.04 -7.47 18.12
CA SER A 41 -12.27 -6.30 17.69
C SER A 41 -11.25 -6.66 16.59
N GLN A 42 -10.66 -7.85 16.64
CA GLN A 42 -9.77 -8.30 15.56
C GLN A 42 -10.55 -8.74 14.31
N VAL A 43 -11.79 -9.23 14.43
CA VAL A 43 -12.69 -9.45 13.31
C VAL A 43 -12.93 -8.13 12.56
N GLU A 44 -13.33 -7.07 13.28
CA GLU A 44 -13.52 -5.74 12.71
C GLU A 44 -12.28 -5.23 11.98
N TYR A 45 -11.10 -5.35 12.61
CA TYR A 45 -9.83 -4.98 11.99
C TYR A 45 -9.51 -5.77 10.71
N MET A 46 -9.87 -7.04 10.69
CA MET A 46 -9.61 -7.90 9.54
C MET A 46 -10.64 -7.72 8.42
N GLU A 47 -11.83 -7.25 8.71
CA GLU A 47 -12.90 -7.01 7.73
C GLU A 47 -12.91 -5.57 7.21
N LEU A 48 -12.75 -4.60 8.09
CA LEU A 48 -12.88 -3.19 7.75
C LEU A 48 -11.51 -2.56 7.39
N PRO A 49 -11.46 -1.71 6.38
CA PRO A 49 -12.49 -1.30 5.43
C PRO A 49 -12.60 -2.22 4.19
N ARG A 50 -11.99 -3.40 4.18
CA ARG A 50 -11.97 -4.33 3.03
C ARG A 50 -13.36 -4.77 2.59
N MET A 51 -14.28 -4.90 3.53
CA MET A 51 -15.69 -5.20 3.22
C MET A 51 -16.32 -4.12 2.33
N ALA A 52 -15.95 -2.84 2.52
CA ALA A 52 -16.41 -1.76 1.65
C ALA A 52 -15.90 -1.92 0.21
N ALA A 53 -14.63 -2.31 0.04
CA ALA A 53 -14.07 -2.60 -1.27
C ALA A 53 -14.80 -3.77 -1.96
N LEU A 54 -15.08 -4.84 -1.22
CA LEU A 54 -15.84 -5.98 -1.75
C LEU A 54 -17.27 -5.59 -2.11
N ALA A 55 -17.93 -4.79 -1.28
CA ALA A 55 -19.27 -4.28 -1.58
C ALA A 55 -19.29 -3.49 -2.88
N GLU A 56 -18.32 -2.60 -3.10
CA GLU A 56 -18.25 -1.86 -4.36
C GLU A 56 -17.98 -2.77 -5.57
N VAL A 57 -17.13 -3.77 -5.43
CA VAL A 57 -16.91 -4.79 -6.48
C VAL A 57 -18.20 -5.51 -6.85
N GLN A 58 -19.07 -5.80 -5.87
CA GLN A 58 -20.33 -6.48 -6.09
C GLN A 58 -21.42 -5.61 -6.75
N TRP A 59 -21.45 -4.32 -6.40
CA TRP A 59 -22.51 -3.39 -6.84
C TRP A 59 -22.13 -2.54 -8.05
N THR A 60 -20.87 -2.59 -8.49
CA THR A 60 -20.38 -1.75 -9.58
C THR A 60 -20.02 -2.59 -10.79
N MET A 61 -20.57 -2.21 -11.94
CA MET A 61 -20.20 -2.86 -13.21
C MET A 61 -18.69 -2.75 -13.44
N PRO A 62 -18.01 -3.81 -13.94
CA PRO A 62 -16.54 -3.81 -14.11
C PRO A 62 -15.99 -2.60 -14.85
N ALA A 63 -16.68 -2.14 -15.90
CA ALA A 63 -16.28 -0.97 -16.68
C ALA A 63 -16.40 0.38 -15.94
N LYS A 64 -17.09 0.40 -14.79
CA LYS A 64 -17.29 1.58 -13.96
C LYS A 64 -16.47 1.57 -12.67
N LYS A 65 -15.75 0.48 -12.39
CA LYS A 65 -14.88 0.41 -11.23
C LYS A 65 -13.74 1.42 -11.36
N ASN A 66 -13.52 2.21 -10.32
CA ASN A 66 -12.45 3.19 -10.25
C ASN A 66 -11.88 3.21 -8.82
N TYR A 67 -10.70 2.62 -8.65
CA TYR A 67 -10.07 2.49 -7.35
C TYR A 67 -9.69 3.84 -6.73
N GLU A 68 -9.20 4.77 -7.54
CA GLU A 68 -8.85 6.11 -7.06
C GLU A 68 -10.07 6.88 -6.55
N ASP A 69 -11.20 6.75 -7.25
CA ASP A 69 -12.46 7.35 -6.79
C ASP A 69 -12.98 6.68 -5.51
N PHE A 70 -12.87 5.37 -5.42
CA PHE A 70 -13.17 4.63 -4.19
C PHE A 70 -12.32 5.15 -3.01
N LEU A 71 -11.02 5.33 -3.20
CA LEU A 71 -10.12 5.84 -2.15
C LEU A 71 -10.49 7.25 -1.71
N LYS A 72 -10.94 8.12 -2.63
CA LYS A 72 -11.40 9.49 -2.28
C LYS A 72 -12.65 9.49 -1.40
N ARG A 73 -13.51 8.48 -1.53
CA ARG A 73 -14.74 8.35 -0.72
C ARG A 73 -14.52 7.61 0.60
N LEU A 74 -13.43 6.84 0.70
CA LEU A 74 -13.13 6.02 1.86
C LEU A 74 -13.01 6.79 3.18
N PRO A 75 -12.39 8.00 3.24
CA PRO A 75 -12.36 8.80 4.47
C PRO A 75 -13.74 9.06 5.07
N GLY A 76 -14.73 9.41 4.25
CA GLY A 76 -16.10 9.62 4.74
C GLY A 76 -16.77 8.36 5.32
N LEU A 77 -16.39 7.17 4.84
CA LEU A 77 -16.84 5.92 5.47
C LEU A 77 -16.11 5.67 6.79
N VAL A 78 -14.82 6.00 6.86
CA VAL A 78 -14.04 5.87 8.08
C VAL A 78 -14.56 6.78 9.19
N ASP A 79 -15.02 8.00 8.86
CA ASP A 79 -15.68 8.88 9.83
C ASP A 79 -16.90 8.18 10.48
N VAL A 80 -17.64 7.38 9.71
CA VAL A 80 -18.75 6.57 10.25
C VAL A 80 -18.22 5.47 11.18
N TYR A 81 -17.12 4.80 10.82
CA TYR A 81 -16.51 3.81 11.69
C TYR A 81 -16.05 4.39 13.01
N ASP A 82 -15.49 5.60 13.00
CA ASP A 82 -15.06 6.32 14.21
C ASP A 82 -16.24 6.66 15.12
N VAL A 83 -17.37 7.10 14.55
CA VAL A 83 -18.61 7.37 15.32
C VAL A 83 -19.11 6.11 16.03
N TYR A 84 -19.07 4.96 15.36
CA TYR A 84 -19.49 3.67 15.91
C TYR A 84 -18.38 2.98 16.71
N LYS A 85 -17.18 3.54 16.77
CA LYS A 85 -15.99 2.99 17.46
C LYS A 85 -15.60 1.59 16.97
N TYR A 86 -15.74 1.34 15.66
CA TYR A 86 -15.25 0.12 15.05
C TYR A 86 -13.72 0.12 15.01
N ASN A 87 -13.13 -1.05 15.25
CA ASN A 87 -11.70 -1.24 15.07
C ASN A 87 -11.43 -1.63 13.60
N TYR A 88 -10.95 -0.71 12.80
CA TYR A 88 -10.65 -0.96 11.37
C TYR A 88 -9.15 -0.86 11.06
N ALA A 89 -8.72 -1.53 10.00
CA ALA A 89 -7.32 -1.47 9.56
C ALA A 89 -7.02 -0.12 8.90
N THR A 90 -6.06 0.60 9.44
CA THR A 90 -5.64 1.93 8.96
C THR A 90 -4.57 1.91 7.87
N HIS A 91 -4.08 0.74 7.47
CA HIS A 91 -2.96 0.56 6.52
C HIS A 91 -3.11 1.36 5.22
N VAL A 92 -4.33 1.51 4.72
CA VAL A 92 -4.63 2.26 3.51
C VAL A 92 -4.29 3.76 3.65
N PHE A 93 -4.21 4.26 4.88
CA PHE A 93 -3.88 5.65 5.20
C PHE A 93 -2.40 5.85 5.54
N ASP A 94 -1.60 4.81 5.53
CA ASP A 94 -0.16 4.92 5.76
C ASP A 94 0.53 5.65 4.59
N VAL A 95 1.73 6.12 4.84
CA VAL A 95 2.58 6.66 3.79
C VAL A 95 2.98 5.52 2.84
N ASN A 96 2.68 5.69 1.57
CA ASN A 96 3.24 4.84 0.51
C ASN A 96 4.59 5.43 0.11
N ALA A 97 5.68 4.72 0.41
CA ALA A 97 7.03 5.10 0.07
C ALA A 97 7.54 4.20 -1.06
N VAL A 98 7.89 4.81 -2.19
CA VAL A 98 8.45 4.11 -3.35
C VAL A 98 9.91 4.51 -3.48
N PHE A 99 10.79 3.53 -3.40
CA PHE A 99 12.24 3.69 -3.53
C PHE A 99 12.67 3.23 -4.92
N THR A 100 13.22 4.15 -5.71
CA THR A 100 13.62 3.89 -7.09
C THR A 100 15.12 4.15 -7.25
N PRO A 101 15.92 3.11 -7.53
CA PRO A 101 17.33 3.31 -7.85
C PRO A 101 17.51 4.18 -9.10
N ASN A 102 18.38 5.17 -9.01
CA ASN A 102 18.77 6.04 -10.11
C ASN A 102 20.28 5.92 -10.36
N PRO A 103 20.72 4.92 -11.16
CA PRO A 103 22.14 4.71 -11.44
C PRO A 103 22.82 5.87 -12.18
N GLN A 104 22.07 6.69 -12.91
CA GLN A 104 22.61 7.83 -13.65
C GLN A 104 23.08 8.94 -12.71
N ASP A 105 22.28 9.24 -11.69
CA ASP A 105 22.59 10.26 -10.68
C ASP A 105 23.35 9.67 -9.48
N GLY A 106 23.39 8.34 -9.37
CA GLY A 106 23.94 7.63 -8.20
C GLY A 106 23.09 7.84 -6.95
N THR A 107 21.77 7.97 -7.11
CA THR A 107 20.81 8.24 -6.02
C THR A 107 19.81 7.13 -5.85
N LEU A 108 19.26 7.01 -4.66
CA LEU A 108 17.99 6.35 -4.40
C LEU A 108 16.91 7.42 -4.33
N ASP A 109 16.06 7.47 -5.36
CA ASP A 109 14.99 8.45 -5.43
C ASP A 109 13.79 7.93 -4.63
N VAL A 110 13.27 8.75 -3.68
CA VAL A 110 12.16 8.38 -2.80
C VAL A 110 10.96 9.24 -3.09
N THR A 111 9.86 8.60 -3.48
CA THR A 111 8.58 9.26 -3.70
C THR A 111 7.59 8.83 -2.61
N LEU A 112 7.00 9.81 -1.95
CA LEU A 112 6.01 9.58 -0.89
C LEU A 112 4.63 10.04 -1.33
N SER A 113 3.62 9.28 -0.95
CA SER A 113 2.22 9.64 -1.21
C SER A 113 1.30 9.10 -0.12
N THR A 114 0.12 9.70 0.00
CA THR A 114 -1.00 9.18 0.79
C THR A 114 -2.27 9.24 -0.05
N ILE A 115 -3.27 8.42 0.26
CA ILE A 115 -4.51 8.36 -0.52
C ILE A 115 -5.34 9.65 -0.46
N ASP A 116 -5.19 10.44 0.57
CA ASP A 116 -5.91 11.68 0.86
C ASP A 116 -5.07 12.94 0.70
N ASN A 117 -3.84 12.80 0.17
CA ASN A 117 -2.88 13.88 -0.03
C ASN A 117 -2.62 14.72 1.24
N CYS A 118 -2.69 14.10 2.40
CA CYS A 118 -2.38 14.79 3.66
C CYS A 118 -0.88 15.09 3.77
N PRO A 119 -0.47 16.05 4.62
CA PRO A 119 0.93 16.37 4.83
C PRO A 119 1.74 15.18 5.33
N ILE A 120 2.89 14.94 4.69
CA ILE A 120 3.85 13.92 5.07
C ILE A 120 5.10 14.61 5.63
N TYR A 121 5.58 14.13 6.77
CA TYR A 121 6.81 14.59 7.40
C TYR A 121 7.81 13.44 7.48
N TYR A 122 9.10 13.75 7.35
CA TYR A 122 10.14 12.73 7.34
C TYR A 122 11.38 13.15 8.09
N THR A 123 12.21 12.14 8.42
CA THR A 123 13.56 12.29 9.00
C THR A 123 14.52 11.33 8.29
N LEU A 124 15.82 11.64 8.33
CA LEU A 124 16.87 10.82 7.73
C LEU A 124 17.91 10.33 8.77
N ASP A 125 17.77 10.77 9.99
CA ASP A 125 18.68 10.48 11.10
C ASP A 125 18.19 9.39 12.05
N GLY A 126 17.04 8.78 11.72
CA GLY A 126 16.39 7.76 12.55
C GLY A 126 15.57 8.31 13.71
N SER A 127 15.46 9.62 13.86
CA SER A 127 14.51 10.22 14.82
C SER A 127 13.08 10.01 14.35
N GLU A 128 12.14 9.94 15.31
CA GLU A 128 10.72 9.79 14.99
C GLU A 128 10.18 11.08 14.36
N PRO A 129 9.59 11.03 13.14
CA PRO A 129 9.09 12.21 12.47
C PRO A 129 7.80 12.73 13.11
N THR A 130 7.71 14.06 13.20
CA THR A 130 6.56 14.78 13.76
C THR A 130 6.18 15.93 12.81
N ALA A 131 5.10 16.65 13.11
CA ALA A 131 4.72 17.85 12.36
C ALA A 131 5.78 18.99 12.41
N ALA A 132 6.79 18.88 13.28
CA ALA A 132 7.93 19.81 13.33
C ALA A 132 9.14 19.36 12.47
N SER A 133 9.09 18.14 11.93
CA SER A 133 10.13 17.59 11.05
C SER A 133 10.05 18.19 9.64
N ALA A 134 10.98 17.83 8.77
CA ALA A 134 10.94 18.26 7.37
C ALA A 134 9.66 17.75 6.68
N GLN A 135 8.94 18.66 6.03
CA GLN A 135 7.76 18.30 5.25
C GLN A 135 8.17 17.84 3.85
N TYR A 136 7.58 16.74 3.42
CA TYR A 136 7.78 16.24 2.06
C TYR A 136 6.98 17.09 1.06
N THR A 137 7.67 17.69 0.09
CA THR A 137 7.09 18.52 -0.97
C THR A 137 7.50 18.08 -2.37
N GLU A 138 8.63 17.37 -2.48
CA GLU A 138 9.18 16.89 -3.75
C GLU A 138 9.96 15.57 -3.53
N PRO A 139 10.21 14.78 -4.58
CA PRO A 139 10.99 13.54 -4.48
C PRO A 139 12.36 13.75 -3.85
N LEU A 140 12.71 12.91 -2.85
CA LEU A 140 14.01 12.97 -2.20
C LEU A 140 15.03 12.22 -3.04
N LYS A 141 16.28 12.70 -3.04
CA LYS A 141 17.43 12.05 -3.68
C LYS A 141 18.47 11.67 -2.62
N LEU A 142 18.46 10.42 -2.18
CA LEU A 142 19.37 9.92 -1.16
C LEU A 142 20.67 9.46 -1.81
N LYS A 143 21.81 9.82 -1.22
CA LYS A 143 23.17 9.47 -1.68
C LYS A 143 24.03 8.83 -0.60
N GLU A 144 23.60 8.91 0.63
CA GLU A 144 24.33 8.49 1.82
C GLU A 144 23.50 7.55 2.67
N ASN A 145 24.18 6.78 3.51
CA ASN A 145 23.51 5.91 4.46
C ASN A 145 22.67 6.75 5.43
N CYS A 146 21.45 6.33 5.62
CA CYS A 146 20.54 7.01 6.54
C CYS A 146 19.47 6.03 7.05
N THR A 147 18.87 6.35 8.18
CA THR A 147 17.63 5.71 8.63
C THR A 147 16.47 6.63 8.28
N PHE A 148 15.83 6.31 7.16
CA PHE A 148 14.66 7.03 6.68
C PHE A 148 13.45 6.67 7.53
N GLN A 149 12.69 7.69 7.95
CA GLN A 149 11.37 7.50 8.56
C GLN A 149 10.39 8.54 8.00
N ALA A 150 9.12 8.16 7.83
CA ALA A 150 8.08 9.06 7.37
C ALA A 150 6.73 8.78 8.05
N VAL A 151 5.96 9.83 8.28
CA VAL A 151 4.63 9.79 8.87
C VAL A 151 3.69 10.74 8.16
N ALA A 152 2.45 10.33 7.96
CA ALA A 152 1.37 11.20 7.52
C ALA A 152 0.64 11.78 8.74
N VAL A 153 0.47 13.10 8.78
CA VAL A 153 -0.12 13.81 9.91
C VAL A 153 -1.51 14.33 9.54
N ARG A 154 -2.52 13.91 10.31
CA ARG A 154 -3.93 14.30 10.14
C ARG A 154 -4.51 14.85 11.43
N PRO A 155 -5.55 15.68 11.37
CA PRO A 155 -6.27 16.10 12.56
C PRO A 155 -6.87 14.94 13.39
N THR A 156 -7.22 13.84 12.71
CA THR A 156 -7.80 12.63 13.32
C THR A 156 -6.74 11.68 13.89
N GLY A 157 -5.46 11.93 13.64
CA GLY A 157 -4.35 11.10 14.11
C GLY A 157 -3.30 10.84 13.04
N ASN A 158 -2.12 10.42 13.46
CA ASN A 158 -1.01 10.13 12.57
C ASN A 158 -1.13 8.71 12.00
N SER A 159 -0.55 8.51 10.80
CA SER A 159 -0.34 7.17 10.26
C SER A 159 0.69 6.40 11.09
N ARG A 160 0.86 5.13 10.79
CA ARG A 160 2.05 4.40 11.24
C ARG A 160 3.28 5.00 10.58
N ILE A 161 4.41 4.89 11.27
CA ILE A 161 5.71 5.33 10.73
C ILE A 161 6.19 4.27 9.73
N VAL A 162 6.48 4.70 8.52
CA VAL A 162 7.29 3.92 7.57
C VAL A 162 8.75 4.13 7.94
N LYS A 163 9.50 3.04 8.08
CA LYS A 163 10.91 3.07 8.44
C LYS A 163 11.70 2.17 7.52
N GLU A 164 12.81 2.69 6.96
CA GLU A 164 13.76 1.97 6.12
C GLU A 164 15.19 2.38 6.44
N ASP A 165 16.05 1.39 6.60
CA ASP A 165 17.49 1.61 6.79
C ASP A 165 18.17 1.56 5.41
N ILE A 166 18.59 2.71 4.93
CA ILE A 166 19.24 2.86 3.61
C ILE A 166 20.74 2.72 3.78
N ALA A 167 21.33 1.73 3.11
CA ALA A 167 22.76 1.46 3.17
C ALA A 167 23.37 1.39 1.75
N PHE A 168 24.18 2.38 1.41
CA PHE A 168 24.98 2.37 0.20
C PHE A 168 26.30 1.66 0.41
N ASN A 169 26.73 0.91 -0.56
CA ASN A 169 28.03 0.25 -0.59
C ASN A 169 28.67 0.37 -1.99
N LYS A 170 29.83 -0.23 -2.21
CA LYS A 170 30.55 -0.13 -3.50
C LYS A 170 29.81 -0.74 -4.69
N ALA A 171 28.86 -1.63 -4.45
CA ALA A 171 28.04 -2.26 -5.50
C ALA A 171 26.73 -1.49 -5.73
N SER A 172 26.31 -0.61 -4.81
CA SER A 172 25.08 0.15 -4.95
C SER A 172 25.08 0.98 -6.24
N MET A 173 23.96 1.00 -6.94
CA MET A 173 23.74 1.69 -8.22
C MET A 173 24.63 1.18 -9.38
N LYS A 174 25.28 0.02 -9.22
CA LYS A 174 26.05 -0.58 -10.31
C LYS A 174 25.16 -1.57 -11.10
N PRO A 175 25.36 -1.63 -12.44
CA PRO A 175 24.63 -2.59 -13.25
C PRO A 175 24.98 -4.02 -12.83
N VAL A 176 23.96 -4.87 -12.78
CA VAL A 176 24.11 -6.30 -12.50
C VAL A 176 24.07 -7.09 -13.80
N THR A 177 25.10 -7.92 -14.03
CA THR A 177 25.11 -8.86 -15.14
C THR A 177 24.99 -10.28 -14.59
N MET A 178 23.93 -10.96 -14.96
CA MET A 178 23.73 -12.36 -14.59
C MET A 178 24.57 -13.25 -15.48
N LEU A 179 25.53 -13.98 -14.90
CA LEU A 179 26.42 -14.90 -15.64
C LEU A 179 25.76 -16.25 -15.92
N GLN A 180 24.71 -16.60 -15.20
CA GLN A 180 23.93 -17.82 -15.36
C GLN A 180 22.43 -17.46 -15.31
N PRO A 181 21.56 -18.23 -16.01
CA PRO A 181 20.13 -18.06 -15.88
C PRO A 181 19.68 -18.25 -14.43
N VAL A 182 18.90 -17.31 -13.92
CA VAL A 182 18.32 -17.40 -12.58
C VAL A 182 16.93 -18.03 -12.68
N ASN A 183 16.55 -18.79 -11.66
CA ASN A 183 15.19 -19.29 -11.58
C ASN A 183 14.23 -18.10 -11.45
N LYS A 184 13.17 -18.08 -12.27
CA LYS A 184 12.17 -16.99 -12.31
C LYS A 184 11.60 -16.64 -10.94
N GLN A 185 11.52 -17.59 -10.03
CA GLN A 185 11.09 -17.37 -8.65
C GLN A 185 12.01 -16.43 -7.86
N TYR A 186 13.28 -16.30 -8.26
CA TYR A 186 14.31 -15.52 -7.56
C TYR A 186 14.88 -14.37 -8.39
N GLU A 187 14.23 -14.03 -9.50
CA GLU A 187 14.67 -12.92 -10.39
C GLU A 187 14.43 -11.52 -9.82
N PHE A 188 13.74 -11.39 -8.69
CA PHE A 188 13.34 -10.09 -8.11
C PHE A 188 12.76 -9.12 -9.15
N ASN A 189 11.88 -9.61 -10.03
CA ASN A 189 11.31 -8.87 -11.17
C ASN A 189 12.38 -8.31 -12.14
N GLY A 190 13.53 -8.98 -12.25
CA GLY A 190 14.60 -8.55 -13.13
C GLY A 190 15.32 -7.30 -12.65
N ALA A 191 15.43 -7.10 -11.34
CA ALA A 191 16.10 -5.93 -10.77
C ALA A 191 17.51 -5.77 -11.38
N PRO A 192 17.76 -4.75 -12.20
CA PRO A 192 19.03 -4.60 -12.93
C PRO A 192 20.12 -3.96 -12.06
N THR A 193 19.81 -3.62 -10.83
CA THR A 193 20.67 -2.80 -9.97
C THR A 193 20.52 -3.23 -8.52
N LEU A 194 21.63 -3.29 -7.80
CA LEU A 194 21.65 -3.49 -6.35
C LEU A 194 21.46 -2.15 -5.65
N VAL A 195 20.60 -2.13 -4.65
CA VAL A 195 20.34 -0.98 -3.78
C VAL A 195 20.93 -1.24 -2.41
#